data_d631080f7c1585e6534b68afd0985d07
#
_entry.id   d631080f7c1585e6534b68afd0985d07
#
_cell.length_a   1.000
_cell.length_b   1.000
_cell.length_c   1.000
_cell.angle_alpha   90.00
_cell.angle_beta   90.00
_cell.angle_gamma   90.00
#
_symmetry.space_group_name_H-M   'P 1'
#
loop_
_entity.id
_entity.type
_entity.pdbx_description
1 polymer ?
#
loop_
_entity_poly.entity_id
_entity_poly.type
_entity_poly.pdbx_seq_one_letter_code
_entity_poly.pdbx_strand_id
1 'polypeptide(L)'
;GMPLEHHSSSVSVEVVGAGAESSTIRLNHCNAITLGGSTIVFEPELYGSFSPEFTLSDLGKDAADGGVYIAITASYDRLIPVGYPDPNEIPLRHPHLLPEIRITAVPVQSGNEHFLNKDFVIIGKGLLEGHGFVLDDEYIPPVQRLAYSQKLRTSLNSTIVHLNHMEDCIGQIYQKNVDDSRRSTLTSNVFTLCRAIDEYYAHQFFQIENILIEEPPIRYLQSINILARSIFNALRTIPNKEYEYMLQYFYEWTEISPSSFETTVGDVLSLKYNHLDIAKTDRVIQRLVTTLDAIIKKMSELDYIGLIRENIIISDDSNTEQER
;
A
#
# COMPACT_ATOMS: atom_id res chain seq x y z
N GLY A 1 -2.97 -31.54 -7.66
CA GLY A 1 -3.59 -30.25 -7.62
C GLY A 1 -3.52 -29.60 -8.98
N MET A 2 -4.65 -29.35 -9.62
CA MET A 2 -4.70 -28.50 -10.81
C MET A 2 -4.22 -27.10 -10.43
N PRO A 3 -3.31 -26.46 -11.20
CA PRO A 3 -3.14 -25.04 -11.08
C PRO A 3 -4.46 -24.40 -11.48
N LEU A 4 -5.09 -23.70 -10.53
CA LEU A 4 -6.11 -22.73 -10.88
C LEU A 4 -5.41 -21.71 -11.76
N GLU A 5 -5.74 -21.71 -13.05
CA GLU A 5 -5.33 -20.67 -13.96
C GLU A 5 -5.61 -19.33 -13.30
N HIS A 6 -4.70 -18.37 -13.51
CA HIS A 6 -4.69 -17.04 -12.98
C HIS A 6 -5.96 -16.26 -13.34
N HIS A 7 -7.07 -16.59 -12.72
CA HIS A 7 -8.20 -15.69 -12.67
C HIS A 7 -7.93 -14.74 -11.51
N SER A 8 -7.21 -13.65 -11.83
CA SER A 8 -7.25 -12.46 -11.00
C SER A 8 -8.70 -12.24 -10.59
N SER A 9 -8.95 -12.03 -9.30
CA SER A 9 -10.23 -11.46 -8.88
C SER A 9 -10.36 -10.15 -9.63
N SER A 10 -11.07 -10.18 -10.75
CA SER A 10 -11.23 -9.04 -11.62
C SER A 10 -12.57 -8.44 -11.32
N VAL A 11 -12.55 -7.27 -10.71
CA VAL A 11 -13.74 -6.45 -10.59
C VAL A 11 -13.52 -5.23 -11.47
N SER A 12 -14.42 -5.02 -12.42
CA SER A 12 -14.43 -3.85 -13.28
C SER A 12 -15.75 -3.12 -13.09
N VAL A 13 -15.62 -1.86 -12.70
CA VAL A 13 -16.74 -0.92 -12.59
C VAL A 13 -16.44 0.30 -13.45
N GLU A 14 -17.50 0.91 -13.97
CA GLU A 14 -17.41 2.19 -14.64
C GLU A 14 -18.32 3.22 -13.98
N VAL A 15 -17.93 4.48 -14.03
CA VAL A 15 -18.77 5.60 -13.61
C VAL A 15 -19.34 6.25 -14.86
N VAL A 16 -20.66 6.20 -15.00
CA VAL A 16 -21.39 6.77 -16.14
C VAL A 16 -22.12 8.03 -15.65
N GLY A 17 -21.92 9.15 -16.36
CA GLY A 17 -22.57 10.42 -16.05
C GLY A 17 -21.57 11.57 -15.86
N ALA A 18 -22.00 12.79 -16.22
CA ALA A 18 -21.14 13.99 -16.29
C ALA A 18 -21.35 14.96 -15.11
N GLY A 19 -21.96 14.54 -14.01
CA GLY A 19 -22.21 15.41 -12.86
C GLY A 19 -22.43 14.64 -11.59
N ALA A 20 -22.08 15.26 -10.49
CA ALA A 20 -22.01 14.68 -9.17
C ALA A 20 -23.28 14.00 -8.67
N GLU A 21 -24.46 14.54 -9.00
CA GLU A 21 -25.74 14.00 -8.56
C GLU A 21 -26.29 12.92 -9.50
N SER A 22 -25.77 12.86 -10.75
CA SER A 22 -26.27 11.94 -11.79
C SER A 22 -25.29 10.80 -12.11
N SER A 23 -24.16 10.70 -11.41
CA SER A 23 -23.21 9.63 -11.64
C SER A 23 -23.78 8.28 -11.20
N THR A 24 -23.70 7.32 -12.09
CA THR A 24 -24.14 5.93 -11.84
C THR A 24 -22.93 5.02 -11.91
N ILE A 25 -22.75 4.19 -10.90
CA ILE A 25 -21.73 3.14 -10.90
C ILE A 25 -22.35 1.89 -11.52
N ARG A 26 -21.74 1.38 -12.56
CA ARG A 26 -22.14 0.17 -13.26
C ARG A 26 -21.09 -0.93 -13.09
N LEU A 27 -21.55 -2.13 -12.81
CA LEU A 27 -20.69 -3.32 -12.76
C LEU A 27 -20.54 -3.90 -14.17
N ASN A 28 -19.30 -3.94 -14.65
CA ASN A 28 -18.98 -4.53 -15.95
C ASN A 28 -18.55 -6.00 -15.83
N HIS A 29 -17.86 -6.35 -14.76
CA HIS A 29 -17.39 -7.71 -14.50
C HIS A 29 -17.11 -7.89 -13.01
N CYS A 30 -17.40 -9.06 -12.47
CA CYS A 30 -17.01 -9.44 -11.11
C CYS A 30 -16.69 -10.92 -11.02
N ASN A 31 -15.50 -11.23 -10.51
CA ASN A 31 -15.16 -12.56 -10.04
C ASN A 31 -14.46 -12.42 -8.69
N ALA A 32 -15.18 -12.66 -7.61
CA ALA A 32 -14.72 -12.41 -6.26
C ALA A 32 -15.24 -13.46 -5.28
N ILE A 33 -14.58 -13.55 -4.12
CA ILE A 33 -14.98 -14.40 -3.01
C ILE A 33 -15.26 -13.51 -1.81
N THR A 34 -16.42 -13.66 -1.20
CA THR A 34 -16.81 -12.95 0.02
C THR A 34 -16.03 -13.47 1.24
N LEU A 35 -16.05 -12.73 2.33
CA LEU A 35 -15.47 -13.20 3.61
C LEU A 35 -16.16 -14.48 4.12
N GLY A 36 -17.40 -14.72 3.74
CA GLY A 36 -18.15 -15.95 4.05
C GLY A 36 -17.76 -17.16 3.21
N GLY A 37 -16.92 -16.98 2.17
CA GLY A 37 -16.50 -18.02 1.23
C GLY A 37 -17.46 -18.20 0.04
N SER A 38 -18.52 -17.38 -0.09
CA SER A 38 -19.41 -17.39 -1.24
C SER A 38 -18.75 -16.71 -2.44
N THR A 39 -18.92 -17.25 -3.63
CA THR A 39 -18.39 -16.66 -4.87
C THR A 39 -19.41 -15.70 -5.47
N ILE A 40 -18.97 -14.52 -5.91
CA ILE A 40 -19.75 -13.59 -6.70
C ILE A 40 -19.18 -13.57 -8.11
N VAL A 41 -19.94 -14.06 -9.07
CA VAL A 41 -19.56 -14.09 -10.49
C VAL A 41 -20.59 -13.30 -11.28
N PHE A 42 -20.14 -12.22 -11.92
CA PHE A 42 -20.94 -11.43 -12.87
C PHE A 42 -20.20 -11.34 -14.20
N GLU A 43 -20.83 -11.90 -15.22
CA GLU A 43 -20.37 -11.84 -16.61
C GLU A 43 -21.55 -11.35 -17.46
N PRO A 44 -21.40 -10.24 -18.22
CA PRO A 44 -22.48 -9.69 -19.04
C PRO A 44 -23.09 -10.70 -20.01
N GLU A 45 -22.28 -11.62 -20.55
CA GLU A 45 -22.72 -12.65 -21.48
C GLU A 45 -23.73 -13.61 -20.82
N LEU A 46 -23.54 -13.91 -19.53
CA LEU A 46 -24.44 -14.78 -18.78
C LEU A 46 -25.71 -14.06 -18.31
N TYR A 47 -25.56 -12.79 -17.91
CA TYR A 47 -26.67 -12.01 -17.38
C TYR A 47 -27.52 -11.33 -18.47
N GLY A 48 -27.03 -11.22 -19.68
CA GLY A 48 -27.76 -10.64 -20.82
C GLY A 48 -28.01 -9.14 -20.64
N SER A 49 -29.28 -8.73 -20.62
CA SER A 49 -29.63 -7.32 -20.45
C SER A 49 -29.62 -6.83 -19.00
N PHE A 50 -29.41 -7.71 -18.02
CA PHE A 50 -29.33 -7.32 -16.62
C PHE A 50 -27.96 -6.68 -16.34
N SER A 51 -27.96 -5.45 -15.82
CA SER A 51 -26.75 -4.72 -15.41
C SER A 51 -26.93 -4.18 -14.00
N PRO A 52 -26.11 -4.63 -13.04
CA PRO A 52 -26.15 -4.05 -11.70
C PRO A 52 -25.64 -2.61 -11.74
N GLU A 53 -26.48 -1.68 -11.30
CA GLU A 53 -26.17 -0.26 -11.27
C GLU A 53 -26.54 0.33 -9.91
N PHE A 54 -25.82 1.39 -9.52
CA PHE A 54 -26.08 2.17 -8.34
C PHE A 54 -25.92 3.65 -8.66
N THR A 55 -26.98 4.44 -8.42
CA THR A 55 -26.93 5.88 -8.67
C THR A 55 -26.54 6.60 -7.38
N LEU A 56 -25.56 7.49 -7.48
CA LEU A 56 -24.99 8.19 -6.31
C LEU A 56 -25.98 9.14 -5.63
N SER A 57 -27.01 9.62 -6.35
CA SER A 57 -28.11 10.40 -5.76
C SER A 57 -28.91 9.62 -4.69
N ASP A 58 -28.83 8.30 -4.72
CA ASP A 58 -29.51 7.44 -3.74
C ASP A 58 -28.76 7.37 -2.40
N LEU A 59 -27.55 7.95 -2.35
CA LEU A 59 -26.83 8.19 -1.09
C LEU A 59 -27.52 9.34 -0.35
N GLY A 60 -28.27 9.01 0.69
CA GLY A 60 -28.83 10.01 1.59
C GLY A 60 -27.77 10.95 2.17
N LYS A 61 -28.20 12.09 2.73
CA LYS A 61 -27.36 13.12 3.33
C LYS A 61 -26.41 12.63 4.45
N ASP A 62 -26.61 11.40 4.92
CA ASP A 62 -25.83 10.77 6.00
C ASP A 62 -24.42 10.31 5.55
N ALA A 63 -24.12 10.38 4.27
CA ALA A 63 -22.79 10.02 3.71
C ALA A 63 -21.76 11.16 3.76
N ALA A 64 -22.11 12.33 4.33
CA ALA A 64 -21.39 13.58 4.16
C ALA A 64 -19.98 13.62 4.78
N ASP A 65 -19.67 12.84 5.82
CA ASP A 65 -18.47 13.07 6.65
C ASP A 65 -17.45 11.93 6.63
N GLY A 66 -17.16 11.26 5.56
CA GLY A 66 -16.12 10.22 5.58
C GLY A 66 -16.03 9.33 4.35
N GLY A 67 -16.87 9.59 3.38
CA GLY A 67 -16.99 8.76 2.19
C GLY A 67 -17.84 7.51 2.40
N VAL A 68 -17.97 6.73 1.35
CA VAL A 68 -18.74 5.48 1.34
C VAL A 68 -17.91 4.35 0.74
N TYR A 69 -18.11 3.14 1.26
CA TYR A 69 -17.65 1.93 0.59
C TYR A 69 -18.68 1.53 -0.47
N ILE A 70 -18.20 1.11 -1.63
CA ILE A 70 -19.00 0.52 -2.68
C ILE A 70 -18.85 -0.98 -2.57
N ALA A 71 -19.94 -1.67 -2.39
CA ALA A 71 -19.97 -3.11 -2.17
C ALA A 71 -20.86 -3.81 -3.19
N ILE A 72 -20.49 -5.04 -3.55
CA ILE A 72 -21.28 -5.96 -4.34
C ILE A 72 -21.82 -7.06 -3.43
N THR A 73 -23.09 -7.38 -3.57
CA THR A 73 -23.75 -8.51 -2.90
C THR A 73 -24.37 -9.44 -3.94
N ALA A 74 -24.40 -10.74 -3.63
CA ALA A 74 -25.16 -11.73 -4.40
C ALA A 74 -26.20 -12.40 -3.49
N SER A 75 -27.44 -12.40 -3.90
CA SER A 75 -28.56 -13.04 -3.18
C SER A 75 -28.79 -14.46 -3.72
N TYR A 76 -28.23 -15.46 -3.03
CA TYR A 76 -28.35 -16.86 -3.44
C TYR A 76 -29.73 -17.47 -3.13
N ASP A 77 -30.46 -16.86 -2.23
CA ASP A 77 -31.87 -17.20 -1.90
C ASP A 77 -32.85 -16.61 -2.92
N ARG A 78 -32.40 -15.68 -3.75
CA ARG A 78 -33.19 -15.03 -4.78
C ARG A 78 -32.56 -15.17 -6.14
N LEU A 79 -33.00 -16.16 -6.90
CA LEU A 79 -32.59 -16.34 -8.28
C LEU A 79 -33.46 -15.51 -9.21
N ILE A 80 -32.83 -14.84 -10.16
CA ILE A 80 -33.52 -14.08 -11.20
C ILE A 80 -33.34 -14.74 -12.57
N PRO A 81 -34.33 -14.67 -13.46
CA PRO A 81 -34.18 -15.13 -14.83
C PRO A 81 -33.33 -14.18 -15.62
N VAL A 82 -32.23 -14.67 -16.20
CA VAL A 82 -31.21 -13.87 -16.91
C VAL A 82 -30.77 -14.56 -18.21
N GLY A 83 -29.98 -13.84 -18.99
CA GLY A 83 -29.56 -14.22 -20.34
C GLY A 83 -30.58 -13.72 -21.39
N TYR A 84 -30.24 -13.89 -22.64
CA TYR A 84 -31.13 -13.49 -23.74
C TYR A 84 -32.18 -14.57 -24.01
N PRO A 85 -33.48 -14.27 -23.86
CA PRO A 85 -34.54 -15.25 -24.13
C PRO A 85 -34.64 -15.54 -25.61
N ASP A 86 -35.07 -16.79 -25.95
CA ASP A 86 -35.41 -17.12 -27.33
C ASP A 86 -36.65 -16.35 -27.76
N PRO A 87 -36.57 -15.48 -28.78
CA PRO A 87 -37.72 -14.70 -29.25
C PRO A 87 -38.85 -15.54 -29.86
N ASN A 88 -38.60 -16.82 -30.17
CA ASN A 88 -39.59 -17.73 -30.73
C ASN A 88 -40.37 -18.50 -29.68
N GLU A 89 -40.01 -18.43 -28.40
CA GLU A 89 -40.74 -19.06 -27.31
C GLU A 89 -41.86 -18.16 -26.74
N ILE A 90 -43.03 -18.73 -26.52
CA ILE A 90 -44.19 -18.06 -25.88
C ILE A 90 -44.69 -18.91 -24.72
N PRO A 91 -44.64 -18.47 -23.46
CA PRO A 91 -44.02 -17.21 -22.99
C PRO A 91 -42.50 -17.22 -23.11
N LEU A 92 -41.91 -16.03 -23.25
CA LEU A 92 -40.43 -15.87 -23.30
C LEU A 92 -39.79 -16.53 -22.09
N ARG A 93 -38.81 -17.38 -22.32
CA ARG A 93 -38.02 -18.04 -21.27
C ARG A 93 -36.56 -17.56 -21.33
N HIS A 94 -36.07 -17.17 -20.19
CA HIS A 94 -34.65 -16.88 -20.01
C HIS A 94 -33.88 -18.20 -19.85
N PRO A 95 -32.67 -18.33 -20.44
CA PRO A 95 -31.92 -19.58 -20.40
C PRO A 95 -31.37 -19.92 -19.01
N HIS A 96 -31.20 -18.94 -18.14
CA HIS A 96 -30.54 -19.14 -16.85
C HIS A 96 -31.35 -18.58 -15.69
N LEU A 97 -31.20 -19.20 -14.52
CA LEU A 97 -31.57 -18.67 -13.21
C LEU A 97 -30.33 -18.47 -12.39
N LEU A 98 -29.91 -17.23 -12.18
CA LEU A 98 -28.70 -16.86 -11.47
C LEU A 98 -29.03 -15.97 -10.26
N PRO A 99 -28.10 -15.89 -9.25
CA PRO A 99 -28.26 -15.00 -8.11
C PRO A 99 -28.42 -13.54 -8.55
N GLU A 100 -29.33 -12.82 -7.89
CA GLU A 100 -29.44 -11.38 -8.11
C GLU A 100 -28.20 -10.70 -7.53
N ILE A 101 -27.50 -9.94 -8.36
CA ILE A 101 -26.32 -9.17 -7.98
C ILE A 101 -26.73 -7.70 -7.84
N ARG A 102 -26.31 -7.08 -6.74
CA ARG A 102 -26.59 -5.68 -6.44
C ARG A 102 -25.33 -4.95 -6.06
N ILE A 103 -25.25 -3.68 -6.47
CA ILE A 103 -24.28 -2.72 -5.93
C ILE A 103 -24.98 -1.94 -4.82
N THR A 104 -24.28 -1.77 -3.71
CA THR A 104 -24.73 -0.98 -2.57
C THR A 104 -23.63 -0.05 -2.11
N ALA A 105 -23.99 1.11 -1.59
CA ALA A 105 -23.04 2.02 -0.98
C ALA A 105 -23.31 2.12 0.53
N VAL A 106 -22.24 2.19 1.31
CA VAL A 106 -22.34 2.12 2.75
C VAL A 106 -21.40 3.14 3.38
N PRO A 107 -21.90 4.04 4.26
CA PRO A 107 -21.10 5.04 4.91
C PRO A 107 -19.91 4.45 5.68
N VAL A 108 -18.71 5.02 5.51
CA VAL A 108 -17.48 4.56 6.19
C VAL A 108 -17.58 4.69 7.71
N GLN A 109 -18.35 5.66 8.21
CA GLN A 109 -18.52 5.91 9.65
C GLN A 109 -19.48 4.95 10.35
N SER A 110 -20.34 4.27 9.63
CA SER A 110 -21.27 3.28 10.20
C SER A 110 -20.47 2.08 10.67
N GLY A 111 -19.92 2.16 11.86
CA GLY A 111 -19.12 1.20 12.60
C GLY A 111 -18.83 -0.10 11.85
N ASN A 112 -17.59 -0.31 11.49
CA ASN A 112 -17.09 -1.43 10.68
C ASN A 112 -17.60 -2.83 11.11
N GLU A 113 -18.21 -2.93 12.27
CA GLU A 113 -18.71 -4.18 12.85
C GLU A 113 -19.99 -4.69 12.17
N HIS A 114 -20.81 -3.82 11.58
CA HIS A 114 -22.04 -4.22 10.86
C HIS A 114 -21.75 -4.73 9.44
N PHE A 115 -20.56 -4.42 8.88
CA PHE A 115 -20.11 -4.89 7.58
C PHE A 115 -19.53 -6.29 7.58
N LEU A 116 -19.41 -6.91 8.72
CA LEU A 116 -19.00 -8.31 8.85
C LEU A 116 -20.12 -9.30 8.48
N ASN A 117 -21.20 -8.80 7.86
CA ASN A 117 -22.08 -9.69 7.13
C ASN A 117 -21.25 -10.29 5.98
N LYS A 118 -21.04 -11.59 6.01
CA LYS A 118 -19.99 -12.33 5.29
C LYS A 118 -20.22 -12.41 3.77
N ASP A 119 -21.29 -11.81 3.25
CA ASP A 119 -21.81 -12.07 1.91
C ASP A 119 -21.67 -10.88 0.94
N PHE A 120 -20.72 -9.98 1.18
CA PHE A 120 -20.42 -8.88 0.26
C PHE A 120 -18.94 -8.76 -0.02
N VAL A 121 -18.61 -8.08 -1.10
CA VAL A 121 -17.22 -7.69 -1.49
C VAL A 121 -17.18 -6.18 -1.66
N ILE A 122 -16.27 -5.51 -0.95
CA ILE A 122 -15.99 -4.10 -1.17
C ILE A 122 -15.11 -3.98 -2.40
N ILE A 123 -15.57 -3.19 -3.38
CA ILE A 123 -14.91 -3.01 -4.67
C ILE A 123 -14.30 -1.62 -4.87
N GLY A 124 -14.70 -0.66 -4.03
CA GLY A 124 -14.25 0.72 -4.13
C GLY A 124 -14.62 1.53 -2.90
N LYS A 125 -14.11 2.74 -2.89
CA LYS A 125 -14.46 3.79 -1.94
C LYS A 125 -14.76 5.06 -2.72
N GLY A 126 -15.76 5.77 -2.29
CA GLY A 126 -16.09 7.07 -2.86
C GLY A 126 -15.90 8.16 -1.81
N LEU A 127 -15.47 9.34 -2.28
CA LEU A 127 -15.28 10.54 -1.48
C LEU A 127 -16.26 11.62 -1.93
N LEU A 128 -16.75 12.42 -1.00
CA LEU A 128 -17.55 13.59 -1.32
C LEU A 128 -16.61 14.77 -1.60
N GLU A 129 -16.58 15.27 -2.83
CA GLU A 129 -15.81 16.46 -3.20
C GLU A 129 -16.75 17.57 -3.68
N GLY A 130 -16.88 18.62 -2.84
CA GLY A 130 -17.79 19.75 -3.15
C GLY A 130 -19.26 19.34 -3.21
N HIS A 131 -19.87 19.43 -4.39
CA HIS A 131 -21.25 18.98 -4.64
C HIS A 131 -21.31 17.60 -5.34
N GLY A 132 -20.18 16.88 -5.39
CA GLY A 132 -20.03 15.68 -6.16
C GLY A 132 -19.40 14.52 -5.42
N PHE A 133 -19.61 13.35 -6.00
CA PHE A 133 -19.04 12.12 -5.53
C PHE A 133 -17.98 11.63 -6.53
N VAL A 134 -16.77 11.35 -6.03
CA VAL A 134 -15.66 10.86 -6.84
C VAL A 134 -15.18 9.53 -6.27
N LEU A 135 -14.83 8.59 -7.13
CA LEU A 135 -14.15 7.38 -6.71
C LEU A 135 -12.76 7.73 -6.16
N ASP A 136 -12.42 7.16 -5.02
CA ASP A 136 -11.09 7.28 -4.42
C ASP A 136 -10.11 6.40 -5.21
N ASP A 137 -9.37 7.00 -6.12
CA ASP A 137 -8.37 6.30 -6.93
C ASP A 137 -7.23 5.73 -6.09
N GLU A 138 -6.98 6.25 -4.89
CA GLU A 138 -5.98 5.73 -3.97
C GLU A 138 -6.47 4.50 -3.18
N TYR A 139 -7.77 4.26 -3.17
CA TYR A 139 -8.32 3.11 -2.46
C TYR A 139 -7.81 1.80 -3.04
N ILE A 140 -7.44 0.87 -2.16
CA ILE A 140 -7.09 -0.51 -2.51
C ILE A 140 -8.16 -1.43 -1.91
N PRO A 141 -8.99 -2.06 -2.74
CA PRO A 141 -9.98 -3.03 -2.26
C PRO A 141 -9.32 -4.19 -1.51
N PRO A 142 -10.05 -4.84 -0.59
CA PRO A 142 -9.60 -6.07 0.05
C PRO A 142 -9.17 -7.13 -0.97
N VAL A 143 -7.96 -7.63 -0.84
CA VAL A 143 -7.41 -8.67 -1.72
C VAL A 143 -6.77 -9.80 -0.91
N GLN A 144 -6.87 -11.02 -1.41
CA GLN A 144 -6.27 -12.20 -0.76
C GLN A 144 -4.77 -12.31 -0.98
N ARG A 145 -4.25 -11.74 -2.08
CA ARG A 145 -2.83 -11.75 -2.44
C ARG A 145 -2.43 -10.38 -2.98
N LEU A 146 -1.18 -10.01 -2.74
CA LEU A 146 -0.61 -8.77 -3.31
C LEU A 146 -0.69 -8.78 -4.85
N ALA A 147 -0.51 -9.94 -5.45
CA ALA A 147 -0.59 -10.13 -6.92
C ALA A 147 -1.91 -9.65 -7.52
N TYR A 148 -3.01 -9.61 -6.77
CA TYR A 148 -4.32 -9.24 -7.28
C TYR A 148 -4.57 -7.73 -7.34
N SER A 149 -3.66 -6.90 -6.80
CA SER A 149 -3.72 -5.45 -6.90
C SER A 149 -2.51 -4.90 -7.64
N GLN A 150 -2.74 -4.17 -8.74
CA GLN A 150 -1.65 -3.52 -9.47
C GLN A 150 -0.88 -2.53 -8.58
N LYS A 151 -1.58 -1.80 -7.71
CA LYS A 151 -0.97 -0.85 -6.77
C LYS A 151 -0.02 -1.56 -5.81
N LEU A 152 -0.46 -2.67 -5.21
CA LEU A 152 0.37 -3.46 -4.29
C LEU A 152 1.56 -4.13 -4.98
N ARG A 153 1.39 -4.58 -6.23
CA ARG A 153 2.53 -5.08 -7.02
C ARG A 153 3.58 -4.01 -7.25
N THR A 154 3.13 -2.82 -7.65
CA THR A 154 4.03 -1.67 -7.86
C THR A 154 4.72 -1.28 -6.56
N SER A 155 3.99 -1.23 -5.46
CA SER A 155 4.50 -0.91 -4.14
C SER A 155 5.53 -1.93 -3.64
N LEU A 156 5.25 -3.24 -3.78
CA LEU A 156 6.21 -4.29 -3.44
C LEU A 156 7.49 -4.19 -4.28
N ASN A 157 7.35 -4.00 -5.59
CA ASN A 157 8.52 -3.82 -6.48
C ASN A 157 9.35 -2.59 -6.09
N SER A 158 8.70 -1.47 -5.73
CA SER A 158 9.38 -0.28 -5.21
C SER A 158 10.17 -0.61 -3.94
N THR A 159 9.57 -1.34 -3.01
CA THR A 159 10.24 -1.78 -1.78
C THR A 159 11.46 -2.65 -2.06
N ILE A 160 11.36 -3.59 -3.00
CA ILE A 160 12.48 -4.46 -3.41
C ILE A 160 13.64 -3.61 -3.96
N VAL A 161 13.33 -2.64 -4.83
CA VAL A 161 14.33 -1.73 -5.40
C VAL A 161 15.03 -0.92 -4.31
N HIS A 162 14.29 -0.36 -3.36
CA HIS A 162 14.86 0.41 -2.25
C HIS A 162 15.71 -0.45 -1.32
N LEU A 163 15.29 -1.69 -1.02
CA LEU A 163 16.05 -2.61 -0.17
C LEU A 163 17.39 -2.98 -0.82
N ASN A 164 17.39 -3.32 -2.12
CA ASN A 164 18.62 -3.59 -2.88
C ASN A 164 19.54 -2.37 -2.89
N HIS A 165 18.99 -1.19 -3.14
CA HIS A 165 19.77 0.05 -3.15
C HIS A 165 20.39 0.35 -1.76
N MET A 166 19.63 0.13 -0.68
CA MET A 166 20.17 0.31 0.68
C MET A 166 21.32 -0.65 0.97
N GLU A 167 21.22 -1.92 0.55
CA GLU A 167 22.27 -2.93 0.73
C GLU A 167 23.56 -2.49 0.03
N ASP A 168 23.48 -2.08 -1.24
CA ASP A 168 24.63 -1.55 -2.00
C ASP A 168 25.25 -0.32 -1.31
N CYS A 169 24.42 0.63 -0.86
CA CYS A 169 24.87 1.84 -0.17
C CYS A 169 25.54 1.53 1.18
N ILE A 170 25.01 0.58 1.94
CA ILE A 170 25.60 0.15 3.23
C ILE A 170 26.98 -0.46 3.02
N GLY A 171 27.15 -1.28 1.98
CA GLY A 171 28.47 -1.80 1.59
C GLY A 171 29.49 -0.68 1.33
N GLN A 172 29.08 0.38 0.64
CA GLN A 172 29.92 1.56 0.39
C GLN A 172 30.25 2.32 1.69
N ILE A 173 29.26 2.50 2.59
CA ILE A 173 29.48 3.14 3.90
C ILE A 173 30.53 2.38 4.70
N TYR A 174 30.46 1.07 4.75
CA TYR A 174 31.47 0.26 5.46
C TYR A 174 32.85 0.41 4.82
N GLN A 175 32.96 0.30 3.50
CA GLN A 175 34.25 0.39 2.79
C GLN A 175 34.95 1.74 2.99
N LYS A 176 34.20 2.86 2.94
CA LYS A 176 34.76 4.21 3.13
C LYS A 176 35.17 4.50 4.57
N ASN A 177 34.69 3.75 5.56
CA ASN A 177 34.95 3.98 6.97
C ASN A 177 35.71 2.82 7.65
N VAL A 178 36.52 2.08 6.88
CA VAL A 178 37.34 0.96 7.39
C VAL A 178 38.49 1.44 8.28
N ASP A 179 38.99 2.66 8.04
CA ASP A 179 40.13 3.20 8.80
C ASP A 179 39.76 3.52 10.24
N ASP A 180 40.23 2.67 11.16
CA ASP A 180 39.95 2.79 12.60
C ASP A 180 40.41 4.14 13.19
N SER A 181 41.41 4.83 12.55
CA SER A 181 41.88 6.13 13.01
C SER A 181 40.85 7.25 12.88
N ARG A 182 39.84 7.05 12.04
CA ARG A 182 38.70 7.98 11.80
C ARG A 182 37.40 7.54 12.44
N ARG A 183 37.40 6.41 13.12
CA ARG A 183 36.19 5.82 13.69
C ARG A 183 35.70 6.63 14.88
N SER A 184 34.70 7.46 14.64
CA SER A 184 34.03 8.25 15.67
C SER A 184 32.88 7.48 16.31
N THR A 185 32.35 7.97 17.45
CA THR A 185 31.12 7.47 18.04
C THR A 185 29.96 7.57 17.06
N LEU A 186 29.90 8.66 16.29
CA LEU A 186 28.90 8.84 15.23
C LEU A 186 28.97 7.72 14.18
N THR A 187 30.18 7.41 13.68
CA THR A 187 30.40 6.32 12.72
C THR A 187 29.89 4.98 13.27
N SER A 188 30.18 4.70 14.54
CA SER A 188 29.72 3.48 15.22
C SER A 188 28.21 3.42 15.35
N ASN A 189 27.55 4.55 15.61
CA ASN A 189 26.10 4.65 15.71
C ASN A 189 25.42 4.50 14.35
N VAL A 190 25.98 5.09 13.27
CA VAL A 190 25.49 4.86 11.90
C VAL A 190 25.66 3.39 11.51
N PHE A 191 26.77 2.76 11.87
CA PHE A 191 26.97 1.32 11.64
C PHE A 191 25.96 0.44 12.39
N THR A 192 25.49 0.89 13.57
CA THR A 192 24.43 0.19 14.29
C THR A 192 23.12 0.18 13.51
N LEU A 193 22.76 1.30 12.88
CA LEU A 193 21.61 1.36 11.97
C LEU A 193 21.83 0.49 10.72
N CYS A 194 22.98 0.63 10.05
CA CYS A 194 23.33 -0.15 8.87
C CYS A 194 23.24 -1.65 9.13
N ARG A 195 23.80 -2.12 10.24
CA ARG A 195 23.78 -3.54 10.63
C ARG A 195 22.36 -4.07 10.84
N ALA A 196 21.47 -3.27 11.45
CA ALA A 196 20.08 -3.69 11.64
C ALA A 196 19.33 -3.87 10.31
N ILE A 197 19.66 -3.06 9.30
CA ILE A 197 19.11 -3.18 7.94
C ILE A 197 19.71 -4.38 7.22
N ASP A 198 21.04 -4.58 7.28
CA ASP A 198 21.73 -5.72 6.67
C ASP A 198 21.25 -7.07 7.22
N GLU A 199 21.10 -7.17 8.55
CA GLU A 199 20.59 -8.38 9.19
C GLU A 199 19.16 -8.67 8.74
N TYR A 200 18.32 -7.65 8.62
CA TYR A 200 16.98 -7.80 8.07
C TYR A 200 17.03 -8.26 6.62
N TYR A 201 17.83 -7.61 5.78
CA TYR A 201 17.98 -7.95 4.37
C TYR A 201 18.42 -9.40 4.20
N ALA A 202 19.47 -9.82 4.89
CA ALA A 202 19.99 -11.18 4.81
C ALA A 202 18.96 -12.27 5.17
N HIS A 203 18.04 -11.97 6.11
CA HIS A 203 17.07 -12.96 6.59
C HIS A 203 15.72 -12.92 5.86
N GLN A 204 15.33 -11.77 5.33
CA GLN A 204 13.97 -11.56 4.83
C GLN A 204 13.90 -11.35 3.31
N PHE A 205 15.00 -11.01 2.65
CA PHE A 205 14.97 -10.56 1.27
C PHE A 205 14.43 -11.64 0.31
N PHE A 206 14.85 -12.90 0.48
CA PHE A 206 14.34 -13.99 -0.36
C PHE A 206 12.81 -14.12 -0.26
N GLN A 207 12.27 -13.99 0.94
CA GLN A 207 10.83 -14.05 1.16
C GLN A 207 10.12 -12.86 0.50
N ILE A 208 10.69 -11.65 0.61
CA ILE A 208 10.11 -10.43 0.03
C ILE A 208 10.09 -10.53 -1.49
N GLU A 209 11.19 -10.95 -2.09
CA GLU A 209 11.35 -11.00 -3.55
C GLU A 209 10.52 -12.13 -4.19
N ASN A 210 10.43 -13.29 -3.55
CA ASN A 210 9.94 -14.50 -4.22
C ASN A 210 8.59 -15.02 -3.68
N ILE A 211 8.19 -14.64 -2.47
CA ILE A 211 7.03 -15.24 -1.80
C ILE A 211 5.92 -14.22 -1.55
N LEU A 212 6.27 -13.00 -1.11
CA LEU A 212 5.27 -12.02 -0.66
C LEU A 212 4.23 -11.66 -1.70
N ILE A 213 4.57 -11.73 -2.98
CA ILE A 213 3.63 -11.43 -4.07
C ILE A 213 2.38 -12.34 -4.02
N GLU A 214 2.54 -13.58 -3.57
CA GLU A 214 1.46 -14.57 -3.44
C GLU A 214 0.78 -14.57 -2.06
N GLU A 215 1.25 -13.72 -1.15
CA GLU A 215 0.78 -13.63 0.22
C GLU A 215 -0.25 -12.49 0.39
N PRO A 216 -1.10 -12.56 1.44
CA PRO A 216 -2.02 -11.46 1.76
C PRO A 216 -1.28 -10.20 2.25
N PRO A 217 -1.86 -8.99 2.07
CA PRO A 217 -1.21 -7.73 2.40
C PRO A 217 -0.75 -7.60 3.87
N ILE A 218 -1.37 -8.31 4.80
CA ILE A 218 -0.92 -8.36 6.20
C ILE A 218 0.51 -8.93 6.34
N ARG A 219 0.92 -9.84 5.46
CA ARG A 219 2.27 -10.41 5.46
C ARG A 219 3.32 -9.39 5.02
N TYR A 220 2.92 -8.50 4.10
CA TYR A 220 3.77 -7.39 3.69
C TYR A 220 4.01 -6.43 4.88
N LEU A 221 2.95 -6.03 5.59
CA LEU A 221 3.11 -5.26 6.82
C LEU A 221 3.96 -6.00 7.87
N GLN A 222 3.75 -7.31 8.04
CA GLN A 222 4.54 -8.11 8.99
C GLN A 222 6.04 -8.06 8.66
N SER A 223 6.42 -8.23 7.39
CA SER A 223 7.82 -8.18 6.97
C SER A 223 8.44 -6.80 7.27
N ILE A 224 7.77 -5.71 6.90
CA ILE A 224 8.30 -4.37 7.16
C ILE A 224 8.27 -3.99 8.64
N ASN A 225 7.33 -4.54 9.42
CA ASN A 225 7.34 -4.38 10.87
C ASN A 225 8.56 -5.04 11.52
N ILE A 226 9.05 -6.16 10.97
CA ILE A 226 10.31 -6.79 11.42
C ILE A 226 11.48 -5.82 11.18
N LEU A 227 11.58 -5.17 10.00
CA LEU A 227 12.59 -4.15 9.73
C LEU A 227 12.52 -3.01 10.74
N ALA A 228 11.34 -2.41 10.90
CA ALA A 228 11.12 -1.32 11.84
C ALA A 228 11.49 -1.72 13.29
N ARG A 229 11.17 -2.95 13.68
CA ARG A 229 11.48 -3.50 15.01
C ARG A 229 12.99 -3.72 15.21
N SER A 230 13.67 -4.23 14.20
CA SER A 230 15.12 -4.41 14.21
C SER A 230 15.83 -3.07 14.38
N ILE A 231 15.44 -2.07 13.59
CA ILE A 231 15.97 -0.69 13.69
C ILE A 231 15.69 -0.10 15.06
N PHE A 232 14.44 -0.14 15.52
CA PHE A 232 14.07 0.41 16.82
C PHE A 232 14.88 -0.22 17.97
N ASN A 233 15.04 -1.54 17.97
CA ASN A 233 15.80 -2.24 19.00
C ASN A 233 17.29 -1.90 18.93
N ALA A 234 17.88 -1.82 17.74
CA ALA A 234 19.27 -1.44 17.56
C ALA A 234 19.54 -0.01 18.06
N LEU A 235 18.72 0.94 17.66
CA LEU A 235 18.89 2.34 18.03
C LEU A 235 18.71 2.61 19.52
N ARG A 236 17.89 1.82 20.23
CA ARG A 236 17.74 1.91 21.69
C ARG A 236 19.02 1.54 22.46
N THR A 237 20.00 0.94 21.85
CA THR A 237 21.30 0.65 22.49
C THR A 237 22.23 1.86 22.49
N ILE A 238 21.91 2.89 21.72
CA ILE A 238 22.70 4.13 21.62
C ILE A 238 22.32 5.07 22.77
N PRO A 239 23.30 5.66 23.48
CA PRO A 239 22.99 6.67 24.51
C PRO A 239 22.22 7.86 23.94
N ASN A 240 21.25 8.43 24.67
CA ASN A 240 20.33 9.45 24.18
C ASN A 240 21.05 10.64 23.47
N LYS A 241 22.10 11.18 24.06
CA LYS A 241 22.85 12.31 23.47
C LYS A 241 23.48 11.95 22.10
N GLU A 242 24.02 10.78 22.01
CA GLU A 242 24.65 10.26 20.77
C GLU A 242 23.58 9.94 19.72
N TYR A 243 22.45 9.46 20.15
CA TYR A 243 21.29 9.22 19.29
C TYR A 243 20.73 10.53 18.70
N GLU A 244 20.51 11.53 19.55
CA GLU A 244 20.06 12.87 19.12
C GLU A 244 21.09 13.49 18.14
N TYR A 245 22.38 13.37 18.43
CA TYR A 245 23.44 13.87 17.57
C TYR A 245 23.44 13.17 16.20
N MET A 246 23.26 11.85 16.16
CA MET A 246 23.16 11.09 14.92
C MET A 246 21.94 11.51 14.09
N LEU A 247 20.76 11.69 14.72
CA LEU A 247 19.58 12.14 14.01
C LEU A 247 19.73 13.59 13.50
N GLN A 248 20.38 14.47 14.27
CA GLN A 248 20.70 15.81 13.81
C GLN A 248 21.67 15.80 12.62
N TYR A 249 22.65 14.91 12.64
CA TYR A 249 23.55 14.70 11.49
C TYR A 249 22.80 14.22 10.24
N PHE A 250 21.87 13.31 10.37
CA PHE A 250 20.99 12.92 9.25
C PHE A 250 20.21 14.11 8.70
N TYR A 251 19.63 14.93 9.59
CA TYR A 251 18.88 16.12 9.20
C TYR A 251 19.71 17.12 8.40
N GLU A 252 20.94 17.36 8.81
CA GLU A 252 21.85 18.28 8.09
C GLU A 252 22.09 17.87 6.64
N TRP A 253 22.07 16.57 6.35
CA TRP A 253 22.37 16.04 5.03
C TRP A 253 21.14 15.68 4.20
N THR A 254 20.03 15.34 4.82
CA THR A 254 18.82 14.80 4.15
C THR A 254 17.58 15.66 4.30
N GLU A 255 17.61 16.65 5.19
CA GLU A 255 16.44 17.45 5.61
C GLU A 255 15.33 16.62 6.31
N ILE A 256 15.60 15.35 6.62
CA ILE A 256 14.70 14.49 7.39
C ILE A 256 14.89 14.80 8.86
N SER A 257 13.91 15.49 9.48
CA SER A 257 13.99 15.87 10.88
C SER A 257 14.01 14.65 11.83
N PRO A 258 14.64 14.76 13.01
CA PRO A 258 14.62 13.72 14.04
C PRO A 258 13.21 13.20 14.32
N SER A 259 12.26 14.10 14.55
CA SER A 259 10.87 13.75 14.82
C SER A 259 10.19 13.04 13.65
N SER A 260 10.50 13.41 12.40
CA SER A 260 9.97 12.74 11.20
C SER A 260 10.48 11.30 11.10
N PHE A 261 11.76 11.08 11.36
CA PHE A 261 12.36 9.74 11.37
C PHE A 261 11.71 8.86 12.44
N GLU A 262 11.64 9.35 13.68
CA GLU A 262 11.03 8.60 14.81
C GLU A 262 9.55 8.30 14.56
N THR A 263 8.79 9.28 14.04
CA THR A 263 7.39 9.07 13.68
C THR A 263 7.25 8.00 12.62
N THR A 264 8.11 8.02 11.59
CA THR A 264 8.04 7.06 10.50
C THR A 264 8.28 5.61 10.96
N VAL A 265 9.24 5.39 11.85
CA VAL A 265 9.48 4.08 12.47
C VAL A 265 8.33 3.71 13.42
N GLY A 266 7.88 4.65 14.26
CA GLY A 266 6.80 4.46 15.22
C GLY A 266 5.46 4.13 14.57
N ASP A 267 5.15 4.75 13.43
CA ASP A 267 3.92 4.50 12.68
C ASP A 267 3.82 3.03 12.22
N VAL A 268 4.91 2.45 11.70
CA VAL A 268 4.92 1.03 11.32
C VAL A 268 4.76 0.14 12.53
N LEU A 269 5.42 0.47 13.66
CA LEU A 269 5.39 -0.35 14.87
C LEU A 269 4.02 -0.37 15.56
N SER A 270 3.28 0.73 15.48
CA SER A 270 1.98 0.91 16.11
C SER A 270 0.79 0.60 15.19
N LEU A 271 1.05 0.45 13.88
CA LEU A 271 -0.01 0.24 12.91
C LEU A 271 -0.75 -1.08 13.16
N LYS A 272 -2.06 -0.96 13.33
CA LYS A 272 -2.96 -2.12 13.31
C LYS A 272 -3.47 -2.33 11.90
N TYR A 273 -3.24 -3.51 11.37
CA TYR A 273 -3.71 -3.86 10.04
C TYR A 273 -5.23 -3.78 9.95
N ASN A 274 -5.71 -3.09 8.93
CA ASN A 274 -7.12 -3.04 8.58
C ASN A 274 -7.28 -3.48 7.12
N HIS A 275 -7.96 -4.60 6.91
CA HIS A 275 -8.18 -5.14 5.56
C HIS A 275 -9.08 -4.26 4.69
N LEU A 276 -9.84 -3.36 5.30
CA LEU A 276 -10.68 -2.37 4.60
C LEU A 276 -9.93 -1.07 4.27
N ASP A 277 -8.69 -0.91 4.77
CA ASP A 277 -7.86 0.28 4.53
C ASP A 277 -6.41 -0.12 4.26
N ILE A 278 -6.23 -0.94 3.22
CA ILE A 278 -4.92 -1.42 2.80
C ILE A 278 -4.05 -0.26 2.31
N ALA A 279 -4.65 0.75 1.66
CA ALA A 279 -3.94 1.93 1.17
C ALA A 279 -3.21 2.70 2.29
N LYS A 280 -3.81 2.81 3.48
CA LYS A 280 -3.13 3.38 4.65
C LYS A 280 -1.91 2.56 5.06
N THR A 281 -2.06 1.24 5.09
CA THR A 281 -0.95 0.31 5.41
C THR A 281 0.19 0.49 4.42
N ASP A 282 -0.13 0.53 3.13
CA ASP A 282 0.84 0.68 2.05
C ASP A 282 1.60 2.02 2.16
N ARG A 283 0.90 3.14 2.36
CA ARG A 283 1.55 4.46 2.56
C ARG A 283 2.53 4.48 3.72
N VAL A 284 2.18 3.83 4.84
CA VAL A 284 3.06 3.77 6.02
C VAL A 284 4.32 2.94 5.71
N ILE A 285 4.17 1.83 4.99
CA ILE A 285 5.28 0.99 4.54
C ILE A 285 6.21 1.79 3.62
N GLN A 286 5.66 2.38 2.54
CA GLN A 286 6.45 3.12 1.56
C GLN A 286 7.19 4.30 2.21
N ARG A 287 6.55 5.00 3.14
CA ARG A 287 7.18 6.10 3.88
C ARG A 287 8.40 5.65 4.66
N LEU A 288 8.33 4.51 5.37
CA LEU A 288 9.49 3.98 6.08
C LEU A 288 10.63 3.64 5.12
N VAL A 289 10.33 2.87 4.09
CA VAL A 289 11.35 2.37 3.15
C VAL A 289 12.03 3.51 2.42
N THR A 290 11.27 4.48 1.91
CA THR A 290 11.83 5.65 1.21
C THR A 290 12.63 6.57 2.14
N THR A 291 12.19 6.73 3.40
CA THR A 291 12.91 7.52 4.41
C THR A 291 14.27 6.88 4.74
N LEU A 292 14.30 5.58 4.95
CA LEU A 292 15.54 4.84 5.21
C LEU A 292 16.48 4.91 4.02
N ASP A 293 15.98 4.65 2.82
CA ASP A 293 16.78 4.70 1.60
C ASP A 293 17.40 6.09 1.38
N ALA A 294 16.64 7.16 1.57
CA ALA A 294 17.16 8.53 1.46
C ALA A 294 18.31 8.81 2.44
N ILE A 295 18.20 8.34 3.69
CA ILE A 295 19.26 8.50 4.69
C ILE A 295 20.49 7.68 4.31
N ILE A 296 20.32 6.40 4.04
CA ILE A 296 21.44 5.48 3.73
C ILE A 296 22.15 5.89 2.44
N LYS A 297 21.41 6.23 1.40
CA LYS A 297 21.95 6.80 0.16
C LYS A 297 22.81 8.01 0.46
N LYS A 298 22.29 8.98 1.22
CA LYS A 298 23.04 10.20 1.51
C LYS A 298 24.29 9.93 2.31
N MET A 299 24.24 9.02 3.28
CA MET A 299 25.42 8.61 4.05
C MET A 299 26.47 7.91 3.17
N SER A 300 26.04 7.15 2.16
CA SER A 300 26.95 6.49 1.22
C SER A 300 27.63 7.47 0.25
N GLU A 301 27.02 8.61 -0.06
CA GLU A 301 27.59 9.65 -0.93
C GLU A 301 28.73 10.42 -0.26
N LEU A 302 28.74 10.47 1.07
CA LEU A 302 29.79 11.16 1.82
C LEU A 302 31.15 10.42 1.72
N ASP A 303 32.24 11.16 1.74
CA ASP A 303 33.58 10.58 1.74
C ASP A 303 33.85 9.76 3.01
N TYR A 304 33.31 10.20 4.14
CA TYR A 304 33.33 9.49 5.42
C TYR A 304 32.21 10.00 6.34
N ILE A 305 31.79 9.19 7.29
CA ILE A 305 30.82 9.60 8.31
C ILE A 305 31.48 10.54 9.31
N GLY A 306 30.88 11.72 9.52
CA GLY A 306 31.42 12.81 10.33
C GLY A 306 31.94 13.99 9.53
N LEU A 307 31.81 13.96 8.20
CA LEU A 307 32.08 15.12 7.35
C LEU A 307 31.12 16.26 7.72
N ILE A 308 31.67 17.48 7.88
CA ILE A 308 30.88 18.69 8.23
C ILE A 308 30.71 19.52 6.96
N ARG A 309 29.53 20.04 6.71
CA ARG A 309 29.19 20.86 5.52
C ARG A 309 30.09 22.07 5.32
N GLU A 310 30.52 22.71 6.39
CA GLU A 310 31.44 23.86 6.35
C GLU A 310 32.81 23.53 5.73
N ASN A 311 33.28 22.29 5.87
CA ASN A 311 34.55 21.86 5.31
C ASN A 311 34.53 21.72 3.76
N ILE A 312 33.37 21.54 3.17
CA ILE A 312 33.21 21.44 1.71
C ILE A 312 33.32 22.81 1.06
N ILE A 313 32.79 23.85 1.68
CA ILE A 313 32.84 25.22 1.16
C ILE A 313 34.29 25.74 1.13
N ILE A 314 35.09 25.40 2.14
CA ILE A 314 36.52 25.82 2.21
C ILE A 314 37.37 25.10 1.16
N SER A 315 37.04 23.84 0.79
CA SER A 315 37.79 23.11 -0.24
C SER A 315 37.55 23.62 -1.67
N ASP A 316 36.35 24.11 -1.96
CA ASP A 316 36.02 24.70 -3.26
C ASP A 316 36.68 26.07 -3.46
N ASP A 317 36.79 26.90 -2.42
CA ASP A 317 37.49 28.18 -2.48
C ASP A 317 39.03 28.04 -2.67
N SER A 318 39.62 26.96 -2.14
CA SER A 318 41.08 26.73 -2.31
C SER A 318 41.47 26.24 -3.71
N ASN A 319 40.55 25.61 -4.45
CA ASN A 319 40.80 25.23 -5.85
C ASN A 319 40.65 26.39 -6.84
N THR A 320 39.94 27.46 -6.46
CA THR A 320 39.74 28.63 -7.34
C THR A 320 40.93 29.60 -7.31
N GLU A 321 41.79 29.55 -6.28
CA GLU A 321 42.97 30.40 -6.17
C GLU A 321 44.24 29.81 -6.84
N GLN A 322 44.23 28.54 -7.26
CA GLN A 322 45.38 27.90 -7.94
C GLN A 322 45.33 27.99 -9.48
N GLU A 323 44.25 28.52 -10.05
CA GLU A 323 44.10 28.74 -11.51
C GLU A 323 44.21 30.23 -11.94
N ARG A 324 44.82 31.09 -11.14
CA ARG A 324 45.12 32.50 -11.54
C ARG A 324 46.62 32.76 -11.65
#